data_0edb45c8cb7122ce573eb8d7237fc127
#
_entry.id   0edb45c8cb7122ce573eb8d7237fc127
#
_cell.length_a   1.000
_cell.length_b   1.000
_cell.length_c   1.000
_cell.angle_alpha   90.00
_cell.angle_beta   90.00
_cell.angle_gamma   90.00
#
_symmetry.space_group_name_H-M   'P 1'
#
loop_
_entity.id
_entity.type
_entity.pdbx_description
1 polymer ?
#
loop_
_entity_poly.entity_id
_entity_poly.type
_entity_poly.pdbx_seq_one_letter_code
_entity_poly.pdbx_strand_id
1 'polypeptide(L)'
;LGTGKTTLLNRWLDQRGDLAVVINELGEIGIDKDLARRVGAPISLLAGGCVCCAVQGTLRTTLRNLYMARAGGDLPPFSAVLLETTGAADPFGVTAVLEQDAWLRKRFTLRSILTTVDTVAGEAALARFPEALEQVTAADQLLLTKTDRATAAQRGALVDALRRLNPRAGVDDAASAD
;
A
#
# COMPACT_ATOMS: atom_id res chain seq x y z
N LEU A 1 2.52 3.57 12.07
CA LEU A 1 3.11 2.25 12.31
C LEU A 1 2.07 1.32 12.94
N GLY A 2 2.04 0.03 12.54
CA GLY A 2 1.15 -0.95 13.14
C GLY A 2 -0.33 -0.88 12.73
N THR A 3 -0.65 -0.24 11.61
CA THR A 3 -2.02 -0.16 11.06
C THR A 3 -2.47 -1.44 10.33
N GLY A 4 -1.71 -2.53 10.36
CA GLY A 4 -2.10 -3.80 9.75
C GLY A 4 -1.82 -3.95 8.26
N LYS A 5 -1.04 -3.06 7.63
CA LYS A 5 -0.66 -3.15 6.20
C LYS A 5 -0.08 -4.51 5.84
N THR A 6 0.95 -4.92 6.54
CA THR A 6 1.65 -6.18 6.29
C THR A 6 0.76 -7.42 6.47
N THR A 7 -0.14 -7.39 7.46
CA THR A 7 -1.12 -8.47 7.66
C THR A 7 -2.07 -8.59 6.47
N LEU A 8 -2.56 -7.46 5.97
CA LEU A 8 -3.41 -7.40 4.79
C LEU A 8 -2.67 -7.89 3.54
N LEU A 9 -1.43 -7.43 3.35
CA LEU A 9 -0.59 -7.82 2.23
C LEU A 9 -0.31 -9.32 2.20
N ASN A 10 0.05 -9.91 3.35
CA ASN A 10 0.27 -11.35 3.46
C ASN A 10 -1.00 -12.15 3.13
N ARG A 11 -2.18 -11.68 3.55
CA ARG A 11 -3.44 -12.32 3.19
C ARG A 11 -3.70 -12.29 1.69
N TRP A 12 -3.50 -11.16 1.03
CA TRP A 12 -3.68 -11.06 -0.42
C TRP A 12 -2.67 -11.93 -1.19
N LEU A 13 -1.43 -12.01 -0.73
CA LEU A 13 -0.44 -12.91 -1.31
C LEU A 13 -0.86 -14.38 -1.20
N ASP A 14 -1.49 -14.77 -0.08
CA ASP A 14 -1.98 -16.15 0.11
C ASP A 14 -3.18 -16.47 -0.82
N GLN A 15 -4.01 -15.47 -1.11
CA GLN A 15 -5.20 -15.62 -1.95
C GLN A 15 -4.91 -15.49 -3.44
N ARG A 16 -3.85 -14.77 -3.83
CA ARG A 16 -3.57 -14.41 -5.22
C ARG A 16 -2.13 -14.73 -5.60
N GLY A 17 -1.97 -15.66 -6.53
CA GLY A 17 -0.65 -16.02 -7.07
C GLY A 17 -0.15 -15.13 -8.21
N ASP A 18 -0.91 -14.10 -8.61
CA ASP A 18 -0.61 -13.24 -9.75
C ASP A 18 -0.15 -11.81 -9.36
N LEU A 19 0.42 -11.67 -8.16
CA LEU A 19 0.89 -10.40 -7.63
C LEU A 19 2.41 -10.33 -7.58
N ALA A 20 2.97 -9.18 -7.97
CA ALA A 20 4.32 -8.78 -7.59
C ALA A 20 4.25 -7.75 -6.46
N VAL A 21 5.24 -7.75 -5.57
CA VAL A 21 5.26 -6.85 -4.41
C VAL A 21 6.51 -6.00 -4.43
N VAL A 22 6.32 -4.70 -4.24
CA VAL A 22 7.41 -3.73 -4.02
C VAL A 22 7.23 -3.15 -2.62
N ILE A 23 8.27 -3.29 -1.80
CA ILE A 23 8.25 -2.81 -0.42
C ILE A 23 9.16 -1.60 -0.30
N ASN A 24 8.59 -0.50 0.14
CA ASN A 24 9.29 0.71 0.49
C ASN A 24 9.12 1.00 1.98
N GLU A 25 9.81 0.24 2.83
CA GLU A 25 9.73 0.42 4.28
C GLU A 25 11.13 0.59 4.89
N LEU A 26 11.21 1.51 5.87
CA LEU A 26 12.39 1.71 6.71
C LEU A 26 12.27 0.79 7.93
N GLY A 27 12.89 -0.38 7.90
CA GLY A 27 12.86 -1.31 9.05
C GLY A 27 12.82 -2.78 8.67
N GLU A 28 12.44 -3.61 9.63
CA GLU A 28 12.28 -5.05 9.40
C GLU A 28 11.11 -5.33 8.46
N ILE A 29 11.36 -6.19 7.49
CA ILE A 29 10.38 -6.58 6.49
C ILE A 29 9.39 -7.53 7.16
N GLY A 30 8.18 -7.05 7.39
CA GLY A 30 7.10 -7.84 8.00
C GLY A 30 6.41 -8.82 7.05
N ILE A 31 6.78 -8.85 5.75
CA ILE A 31 6.25 -9.84 4.82
C ILE A 31 6.81 -11.20 5.16
N ASP A 32 5.92 -12.19 5.19
CA ASP A 32 6.30 -13.58 5.30
C ASP A 32 7.03 -14.03 4.03
N LYS A 33 8.37 -14.07 4.10
CA LYS A 33 9.22 -14.48 2.98
C LYS A 33 8.96 -15.91 2.56
N ASP A 34 8.54 -16.77 3.47
CA ASP A 34 8.24 -18.16 3.18
C ASP A 34 6.89 -18.27 2.46
N LEU A 35 5.91 -17.43 2.82
CA LEU A 35 4.66 -17.30 2.08
C LEU A 35 4.92 -16.82 0.66
N ALA A 36 5.64 -15.72 0.50
CA ALA A 36 5.96 -15.18 -0.82
C ALA A 36 6.73 -16.18 -1.71
N ARG A 37 7.64 -16.95 -1.11
CA ARG A 37 8.35 -18.01 -1.83
C ARG A 37 7.41 -19.16 -2.23
N ARG A 38 6.47 -19.55 -1.36
CA ARG A 38 5.51 -20.62 -1.66
C ARG A 38 4.55 -20.25 -2.79
N VAL A 39 4.07 -19.02 -2.80
CA VAL A 39 3.16 -18.54 -3.86
C VAL A 39 3.89 -18.05 -5.12
N GLY A 40 5.24 -18.06 -5.10
CA GLY A 40 6.05 -17.64 -6.23
C GLY A 40 5.96 -16.13 -6.55
N ALA A 41 5.50 -15.31 -5.61
CA ALA A 41 5.34 -13.87 -5.82
C ALA A 41 6.71 -13.16 -5.90
N PRO A 42 7.01 -12.41 -6.96
CA PRO A 42 8.22 -11.60 -7.04
C PRO A 42 8.19 -10.50 -5.97
N ILE A 43 9.17 -10.47 -5.09
CA ILE A 43 9.33 -9.41 -4.09
C ILE A 43 10.55 -8.57 -4.43
N SER A 44 10.36 -7.28 -4.56
CA SER A 44 11.44 -6.29 -4.71
C SER A 44 11.46 -5.34 -3.52
N LEU A 45 12.64 -5.17 -2.94
CA LEU A 45 12.88 -4.21 -1.88
C LEU A 45 13.43 -2.92 -2.49
N LEU A 46 12.83 -1.79 -2.16
CA LEU A 46 13.44 -0.50 -2.46
C LEU A 46 14.54 -0.24 -1.44
N ALA A 47 15.76 -0.03 -1.91
CA ALA A 47 16.87 0.32 -1.03
C ALA A 47 16.53 1.63 -0.29
N GLY A 48 16.41 1.54 1.03
CA GLY A 48 15.97 2.64 1.88
C GLY A 48 16.95 3.80 1.86
N GLY A 49 16.42 4.97 1.71
CA GLY A 49 17.11 6.25 1.85
C GLY A 49 16.09 7.38 1.82
N CYS A 50 16.32 8.41 2.59
CA CYS A 50 15.47 9.58 2.83
C CYS A 50 14.58 10.03 1.66
N VAL A 51 13.43 10.05 1.96
CA VAL A 51 12.06 10.41 1.64
C VAL A 51 11.65 11.01 0.30
N CYS A 52 12.32 11.78 -0.49
CA CYS A 52 11.67 12.41 -1.64
C CYS A 52 12.24 12.07 -3.03
N CYS A 53 13.51 12.29 -3.27
CA CYS A 53 14.06 12.11 -4.64
C CYS A 53 14.67 10.73 -4.87
N ALA A 54 15.28 10.13 -3.85
CA ALA A 54 15.93 8.82 -3.99
C ALA A 54 14.91 7.69 -4.16
N VAL A 55 13.77 7.75 -3.46
CA VAL A 55 12.69 6.76 -3.57
C VAL A 55 12.06 6.78 -4.95
N GLN A 56 11.83 7.95 -5.53
CA GLN A 56 11.25 8.06 -6.88
C GLN A 56 12.16 7.44 -7.95
N GLY A 57 13.46 7.70 -7.89
CA GLY A 57 14.43 7.10 -8.81
C GLY A 57 14.51 5.58 -8.67
N THR A 58 14.50 5.09 -7.43
CA THR A 58 14.56 3.66 -7.12
C THR A 58 13.27 2.95 -7.54
N LEU A 59 12.10 3.53 -7.27
CA LEU A 59 10.80 2.98 -7.67
C LEU A 59 10.68 2.86 -9.19
N ARG A 60 11.11 3.91 -9.92
CA ARG A 60 11.14 3.89 -11.39
C ARG A 60 11.96 2.73 -11.93
N THR A 61 13.17 2.56 -11.41
CA THR A 61 14.08 1.48 -11.81
C THR A 61 13.52 0.12 -11.46
N THR A 62 12.95 -0.04 -10.26
CA THR A 62 12.36 -1.30 -9.80
C THR A 62 11.18 -1.72 -10.67
N LEU A 63 10.25 -0.80 -10.97
CA LEU A 63 9.12 -1.11 -11.85
C LEU A 63 9.56 -1.49 -13.26
N ARG A 64 10.59 -0.82 -13.82
CA ARG A 64 11.18 -1.20 -15.11
C ARG A 64 11.78 -2.60 -15.07
N ASN A 65 12.56 -2.90 -14.05
CA ASN A 65 13.20 -4.21 -13.89
C ASN A 65 12.16 -5.32 -13.75
N LEU A 66 11.12 -5.11 -12.93
CA LEU A 66 10.02 -6.07 -12.79
C LEU A 66 9.32 -6.34 -14.13
N TYR A 67 9.02 -5.28 -14.88
CA TYR A 67 8.40 -5.45 -16.20
C TYR A 67 9.29 -6.20 -17.17
N MET A 68 10.58 -5.85 -17.24
CA MET A 68 11.52 -6.49 -18.16
C MET A 68 11.78 -7.95 -17.79
N ALA A 69 11.98 -8.27 -16.52
CA ALA A 69 12.17 -9.64 -16.05
C ALA A 69 10.94 -10.52 -16.30
N ARG A 70 9.72 -9.97 -16.11
CA ARG A 70 8.47 -10.66 -16.49
C ARG A 70 8.41 -10.90 -17.99
N ALA A 71 8.72 -9.89 -18.81
CA ALA A 71 8.68 -9.99 -20.26
C ALA A 71 9.74 -10.95 -20.82
N GLY A 72 10.91 -11.05 -20.15
CA GLY A 72 11.99 -11.99 -20.47
C GLY A 72 11.74 -13.42 -20.00
N GLY A 73 10.75 -13.65 -19.15
CA GLY A 73 10.48 -14.97 -18.56
C GLY A 73 11.32 -15.29 -17.32
N ASP A 74 12.09 -14.33 -16.81
CA ASP A 74 12.92 -14.49 -15.61
C ASP A 74 12.11 -14.47 -14.32
N LEU A 75 10.86 -13.94 -14.39
CA LEU A 75 9.90 -13.93 -13.29
C LEU A 75 8.60 -14.62 -13.70
N PRO A 76 7.88 -15.22 -12.73
CA PRO A 76 6.53 -15.71 -12.96
C PRO A 76 5.62 -14.60 -13.49
N PRO A 77 4.59 -14.93 -14.29
CA PRO A 77 3.62 -13.95 -14.76
C PRO A 77 2.85 -13.34 -13.58
N PHE A 78 2.71 -12.03 -13.55
CA PHE A 78 1.87 -11.30 -12.62
C PHE A 78 0.98 -10.30 -13.36
N SER A 79 -0.20 -10.05 -12.85
CA SER A 79 -1.15 -9.10 -13.43
C SER A 79 -1.14 -7.74 -12.73
N ALA A 80 -0.71 -7.70 -11.47
CA ALA A 80 -0.67 -6.50 -10.67
C ALA A 80 0.60 -6.39 -9.82
N VAL A 81 0.96 -5.16 -9.49
CA VAL A 81 2.04 -4.82 -8.56
C VAL A 81 1.41 -4.14 -7.35
N LEU A 82 1.63 -4.71 -6.17
CA LEU A 82 1.32 -4.07 -4.89
C LEU A 82 2.55 -3.30 -4.42
N LEU A 83 2.38 -2.01 -4.18
CA LEU A 83 3.40 -1.17 -3.58
C LEU A 83 3.04 -0.89 -2.13
N GLU A 84 3.79 -1.47 -1.19
CA GLU A 84 3.68 -1.12 0.22
C GLU A 84 4.59 0.06 0.52
N THR A 85 4.02 1.12 1.08
CA THR A 85 4.76 2.32 1.51
C THR A 85 4.80 2.43 3.03
N THR A 86 5.80 3.15 3.55
CA THR A 86 5.86 3.48 4.99
C THR A 86 4.65 4.29 5.40
N GLY A 87 4.32 4.26 6.71
CA GLY A 87 3.23 5.06 7.26
C GLY A 87 3.45 6.59 7.19
N ALA A 88 4.64 7.05 6.80
CA ALA A 88 4.98 8.45 6.60
C ALA A 88 5.20 8.79 5.11
N ALA A 89 4.86 7.89 4.19
CA ALA A 89 5.05 8.14 2.76
C ALA A 89 3.97 9.06 2.20
N ASP A 90 4.42 9.99 1.37
CA ASP A 90 3.53 10.81 0.55
C ASP A 90 3.00 9.97 -0.64
N PRO A 91 1.69 9.71 -0.71
CA PRO A 91 1.10 8.94 -1.82
C PRO A 91 1.23 9.66 -3.16
N PHE A 92 1.29 10.99 -3.18
CA PHE A 92 1.45 11.77 -4.41
C PHE A 92 2.84 11.58 -5.04
N GLY A 93 3.87 11.32 -4.23
CA GLY A 93 5.20 11.01 -4.73
C GLY A 93 5.23 9.73 -5.57
N VAL A 94 4.41 8.74 -5.23
CA VAL A 94 4.28 7.49 -5.99
C VAL A 94 3.54 7.73 -7.31
N THR A 95 2.43 8.46 -7.28
CA THR A 95 1.65 8.76 -8.50
C THR A 95 2.47 9.57 -9.48
N ALA A 96 3.24 10.54 -9.01
CA ALA A 96 4.12 11.35 -9.84
C ALA A 96 5.16 10.53 -10.62
N VAL A 97 5.69 9.45 -10.04
CA VAL A 97 6.61 8.55 -10.75
C VAL A 97 5.97 7.93 -11.98
N LEU A 98 4.72 7.47 -11.87
CA LEU A 98 3.99 6.87 -12.98
C LEU A 98 3.61 7.91 -14.04
N GLU A 99 3.20 9.09 -13.63
CA GLU A 99 2.74 10.15 -14.54
C GLU A 99 3.88 10.81 -15.31
N GLN A 100 5.02 11.03 -14.66
CA GLN A 100 6.16 11.74 -15.26
C GLN A 100 7.02 10.86 -16.16
N ASP A 101 6.99 9.54 -15.99
CA ASP A 101 7.76 8.62 -16.80
C ASP A 101 6.93 8.06 -17.97
N ALA A 102 7.21 8.52 -19.18
CA ALA A 102 6.47 8.13 -20.38
C ALA A 102 6.55 6.62 -20.69
N TRP A 103 7.61 5.93 -20.24
CA TRP A 103 7.76 4.50 -20.46
C TRP A 103 6.89 3.71 -19.46
N LEU A 104 6.86 4.14 -18.17
CA LEU A 104 6.04 3.54 -17.13
C LEU A 104 4.54 3.76 -17.41
N ARG A 105 4.15 4.99 -17.77
CA ARG A 105 2.76 5.34 -18.08
C ARG A 105 2.13 4.49 -19.19
N LYS A 106 2.94 3.98 -20.13
CA LYS A 106 2.45 3.08 -21.19
C LYS A 106 2.28 1.63 -20.73
N ARG A 107 2.80 1.24 -19.55
CA ARG A 107 2.90 -0.15 -19.09
C ARG A 107 2.26 -0.41 -17.74
N PHE A 108 2.14 0.62 -16.94
CA PHE A 108 1.52 0.58 -15.62
C PHE A 108 0.40 1.61 -15.54
N THR A 109 -0.68 1.21 -14.91
CA THR A 109 -1.80 2.09 -14.57
C THR A 109 -2.00 2.01 -13.07
N LEU A 110 -2.01 3.16 -12.39
CA LEU A 110 -2.42 3.19 -10.99
C LEU A 110 -3.90 2.82 -10.93
N ARG A 111 -4.20 1.75 -10.21
CA ARG A 111 -5.56 1.25 -10.11
C ARG A 111 -6.28 1.83 -8.89
N SER A 112 -5.62 1.85 -7.77
CA SER A 112 -6.22 2.30 -6.51
C SER A 112 -5.15 2.62 -5.47
N ILE A 113 -5.42 3.60 -4.63
CA ILE A 113 -4.68 3.91 -3.41
C ILE A 113 -5.50 3.39 -2.23
N LEU A 114 -4.92 2.44 -1.50
CA LEU A 114 -5.54 1.81 -0.35
C LEU A 114 -4.86 2.31 0.92
N THR A 115 -5.62 2.85 1.86
CA THR A 115 -5.10 3.30 3.16
C THR A 115 -5.69 2.48 4.29
N THR A 116 -4.83 1.81 5.07
CA THR A 116 -5.27 1.09 6.26
C THR A 116 -5.39 2.04 7.44
N VAL A 117 -6.53 1.98 8.14
CA VAL A 117 -6.82 2.82 9.31
C VAL A 117 -7.10 1.92 10.52
N ASP A 118 -6.32 2.11 11.58
CA ASP A 118 -6.52 1.41 12.86
C ASP A 118 -7.79 1.94 13.52
N THR A 119 -8.78 1.09 13.75
CA THR A 119 -10.08 1.52 14.28
C THR A 119 -10.00 2.03 15.72
N VAL A 120 -9.00 1.60 16.49
CA VAL A 120 -8.81 2.03 17.88
C VAL A 120 -8.02 3.34 17.95
N ALA A 121 -6.96 3.48 17.15
CA ALA A 121 -6.02 4.60 17.21
C ALA A 121 -6.23 5.65 16.11
N GLY A 122 -7.13 5.42 15.16
CA GLY A 122 -7.27 6.22 13.95
C GLY A 122 -7.65 7.67 14.22
N GLU A 123 -8.62 7.97 15.08
CA GLU A 123 -9.01 9.35 15.40
C GLU A 123 -7.83 10.13 16.01
N ALA A 124 -7.11 9.51 16.97
CA ALA A 124 -5.92 10.13 17.57
C ALA A 124 -4.80 10.35 16.55
N ALA A 125 -4.64 9.42 15.60
CA ALA A 125 -3.66 9.55 14.53
C ALA A 125 -4.01 10.70 13.58
N LEU A 126 -5.25 10.82 13.17
CA LEU A 126 -5.74 11.93 12.33
C LEU A 126 -5.56 13.30 13.00
N ALA A 127 -5.76 13.37 14.32
CA ALA A 127 -5.58 14.62 15.06
C ALA A 127 -4.11 15.01 15.25
N ARG A 128 -3.18 14.05 15.21
CA ARG A 128 -1.78 14.24 15.59
C ARG A 128 -0.82 14.31 14.40
N PHE A 129 -1.09 13.58 13.32
CA PHE A 129 -0.15 13.39 12.22
C PHE A 129 -0.73 13.92 10.90
N PRO A 130 -0.14 14.99 10.33
CA PRO A 130 -0.54 15.52 9.02
C PRO A 130 -0.50 14.45 7.91
N GLU A 131 0.48 13.55 7.96
CA GLU A 131 0.65 12.47 6.98
C GLU A 131 -0.56 11.51 6.99
N ALA A 132 -1.20 11.31 8.14
CA ALA A 132 -2.42 10.50 8.23
C ALA A 132 -3.60 11.18 7.48
N LEU A 133 -3.70 12.49 7.56
CA LEU A 133 -4.70 13.27 6.82
C LEU A 133 -4.44 13.20 5.31
N GLU A 134 -3.19 13.36 4.89
CA GLU A 134 -2.80 13.27 3.48
C GLU A 134 -3.12 11.88 2.91
N GLN A 135 -2.78 10.81 3.63
CA GLN A 135 -3.05 9.44 3.22
C GLN A 135 -4.55 9.14 3.13
N VAL A 136 -5.34 9.61 4.09
CA VAL A 136 -6.81 9.46 4.04
C VAL A 136 -7.41 10.24 2.87
N THR A 137 -6.93 11.46 2.63
CA THR A 137 -7.43 12.31 1.56
C THR A 137 -7.10 11.78 0.16
N ALA A 138 -5.92 11.15 0.01
CA ALA A 138 -5.47 10.56 -1.26
C ALA A 138 -6.06 9.18 -1.56
N ALA A 139 -6.68 8.51 -0.57
CA ALA A 139 -7.16 7.15 -0.72
C ALA A 139 -8.39 7.05 -1.62
N ASP A 140 -8.43 6.00 -2.43
CA ASP A 140 -9.64 5.54 -3.12
C ASP A 140 -10.46 4.61 -2.21
N GLN A 141 -9.77 3.86 -1.33
CA GLN A 141 -10.37 2.98 -0.33
C GLN A 141 -9.69 3.11 1.03
N LEU A 142 -10.49 3.16 2.08
CA LEU A 142 -10.06 3.18 3.48
C LEU A 142 -10.43 1.85 4.12
N LEU A 143 -9.40 1.09 4.53
CA LEU A 143 -9.56 -0.25 5.07
C LEU A 143 -9.39 -0.23 6.58
N LEU A 144 -10.49 -0.44 7.29
CA LEU A 144 -10.50 -0.47 8.76
C LEU A 144 -9.87 -1.76 9.26
N THR A 145 -8.87 -1.62 10.12
CA THR A 145 -8.18 -2.74 10.78
C THR A 145 -8.47 -2.75 12.26
N LYS A 146 -8.24 -3.88 12.92
CA LYS A 146 -8.46 -4.07 14.37
C LYS A 146 -9.89 -3.73 14.81
N THR A 147 -10.84 -3.96 13.94
CA THR A 147 -12.26 -3.72 14.21
C THR A 147 -12.80 -4.60 15.35
N ASP A 148 -12.17 -5.74 15.59
CA ASP A 148 -12.39 -6.65 16.70
C ASP A 148 -12.03 -6.07 18.08
N ARG A 149 -11.21 -5.01 18.12
CA ARG A 149 -10.73 -4.35 19.34
C ARG A 149 -11.40 -3.03 19.64
N ALA A 150 -12.22 -2.55 18.73
CA ALA A 150 -12.93 -1.27 18.85
C ALA A 150 -14.40 -1.48 19.29
N THR A 151 -14.91 -0.56 20.06
CA THR A 151 -16.36 -0.50 20.34
C THR A 151 -17.12 0.00 19.11
N ALA A 152 -18.41 -0.30 19.03
CA ALA A 152 -19.27 0.21 17.96
C ALA A 152 -19.28 1.75 17.90
N ALA A 153 -19.21 2.42 19.05
CA ALA A 153 -19.15 3.88 19.12
C ALA A 153 -17.83 4.43 18.53
N GLN A 154 -16.68 3.85 18.89
CA GLN A 154 -15.38 4.23 18.32
C GLN A 154 -15.34 4.02 16.80
N ARG A 155 -15.83 2.86 16.33
CA ARG A 155 -15.92 2.59 14.90
C ARG A 155 -16.82 3.59 14.18
N GLY A 156 -17.98 3.91 14.73
CA GLY A 156 -18.92 4.89 14.18
C GLY A 156 -18.29 6.27 14.07
N ALA A 157 -17.71 6.79 15.16
CA ALA A 157 -17.06 8.09 15.20
C ALA A 157 -15.91 8.20 14.17
N LEU A 158 -15.07 7.16 14.08
CA LEU A 158 -13.98 7.12 13.08
C LEU A 158 -14.53 7.12 11.64
N VAL A 159 -15.53 6.29 11.33
CA VAL A 159 -16.13 6.25 9.98
C VAL A 159 -16.72 7.60 9.60
N ASP A 160 -17.40 8.29 10.52
CA ASP A 160 -17.93 9.63 10.27
C ASP A 160 -16.81 10.66 10.05
N ALA A 161 -15.71 10.57 10.79
CA ALA A 161 -14.54 11.42 10.58
C ALA A 161 -13.90 11.17 9.21
N LEU A 162 -13.71 9.91 8.81
CA LEU A 162 -13.14 9.54 7.52
C LEU A 162 -14.01 10.01 6.35
N ARG A 163 -15.33 9.85 6.43
CA ARG A 163 -16.28 10.32 5.42
C ARG A 163 -16.31 11.83 5.26
N ARG A 164 -16.09 12.58 6.36
CA ARG A 164 -15.94 14.04 6.29
C ARG A 164 -14.65 14.46 5.59
N LEU A 165 -13.55 13.74 5.82
CA LEU A 165 -12.25 14.02 5.22
C LEU A 165 -12.16 13.62 3.75
N ASN A 166 -12.69 12.45 3.42
CA ASN A 166 -12.70 11.93 2.07
C ASN A 166 -14.06 11.26 1.74
N PRO A 167 -15.05 12.04 1.28
CA PRO A 167 -16.38 11.52 0.96
C PRO A 167 -16.42 10.63 -0.29
N ARG A 168 -15.33 10.57 -1.07
CA ARG A 168 -15.24 9.76 -2.28
C ARG A 168 -14.70 8.37 -2.03
N ALA A 169 -13.90 8.18 -0.96
CA ALA A 169 -13.29 6.91 -0.65
C ALA A 169 -14.35 5.90 -0.14
N GLY A 170 -14.24 4.67 -0.61
CA GLY A 170 -14.91 3.53 0.03
C GLY A 170 -14.37 3.33 1.44
N VAL A 171 -15.22 2.90 2.39
CA VAL A 171 -14.81 2.58 3.76
C VAL A 171 -15.30 1.17 4.08
N ASP A 172 -14.36 0.23 4.17
CA ASP A 172 -14.63 -1.19 4.36
C ASP A 172 -13.77 -1.78 5.48
N ASP A 173 -14.19 -2.93 6.02
CA ASP A 173 -13.34 -3.67 6.94
C ASP A 173 -12.22 -4.37 6.15
N ALA A 174 -10.98 -4.23 6.61
CA ALA A 174 -9.84 -4.88 5.99
C ALA A 174 -9.99 -6.42 5.92
N ALA A 175 -10.77 -7.01 6.83
CA ALA A 175 -11.08 -8.44 6.81
C ALA A 175 -11.95 -8.86 5.61
N SER A 176 -12.73 -7.94 5.04
CA SER A 176 -13.65 -8.20 3.92
C SER A 176 -13.10 -7.73 2.57
N ALA A 177 -11.91 -7.09 2.55
CA ALA A 177 -11.29 -6.62 1.31
C ALA A 177 -10.59 -7.78 0.59
N ASP A 178 -11.05 -8.05 -0.63
CA ASP A 178 -10.53 -9.08 -1.55
C ASP A 178 -9.56 -8.47 -2.59
#